data_ca270ecbcffcf09c1d5140375e89e9d5
#
_entry.id   ca270ecbcffcf09c1d5140375e89e9d5
#
_cell.length_a   1.000
_cell.length_b   1.000
_cell.length_c   1.000
_cell.angle_alpha   90.00
_cell.angle_beta   90.00
_cell.angle_gamma   90.00
#
_symmetry.space_group_name_H-M   'P 1'
#
loop_
_entity.id
_entity.type
_entity.pdbx_description
1 polymer ?
#
loop_
_entity_poly.entity_id
_entity_poly.type
_entity_poly.pdbx_seq_one_letter_code
_entity_poly.pdbx_strand_id
1 'polypeptide(L)'
;MKSKKTASILKKFLLFNLTTFSILGLFTIFYLKAIQPNLVKKRAINHKIIINNTVDHLERLNVDYSSNGIRTFLLSTRFLFQSLDRVQFYDSNGELIGDTNILDLDQNVFSRSDVIIEEAIDGKNSSNEFSSSTSNKKTENNLNTILEKYDGDPLTISEINKNDFFVKTLSEVKLQNDSIGYILVSEQANDIINAVKERKDFIIRTVFAVALVILIFSMFLNKYVLKPIGLLVKYSDSIKKKSSESINIKKVFVRDDEIGKLTMSIDEMTKELQHRTNRAETFSNDLAHEIRNPLASLKSASELLDKTTGKDESEKLLKIINHDVERIERLITDYSQMLKDEASLSREKMSKINIIEIINNVAE
;
A
#
# COMPACT_ATOMS: atom_id res chain seq x y z
N MET A 1 -17.13 11.17 31.87
CA MET A 1 -16.16 11.20 30.75
C MET A 1 -16.16 9.85 30.05
N LYS A 2 -16.69 9.74 28.83
CA LYS A 2 -16.66 8.51 28.03
C LYS A 2 -15.22 8.24 27.62
N SER A 3 -14.61 7.17 28.16
CA SER A 3 -13.32 6.66 27.72
C SER A 3 -13.38 6.39 26.21
N LYS A 4 -12.69 7.17 25.40
CA LYS A 4 -12.42 6.84 24.00
C LYS A 4 -11.68 5.50 23.99
N LYS A 5 -12.36 4.42 23.58
CA LYS A 5 -11.72 3.13 23.31
C LYS A 5 -10.70 3.38 22.20
N THR A 6 -9.45 3.62 22.55
CA THR A 6 -8.35 3.71 21.60
C THR A 6 -8.25 2.37 20.89
N ALA A 7 -8.39 2.38 19.57
CA ALA A 7 -8.27 1.16 18.79
C ALA A 7 -6.91 0.52 19.06
N SER A 8 -6.92 -0.78 19.38
CA SER A 8 -5.70 -1.57 19.61
C SER A 8 -4.71 -1.36 18.44
N ILE A 9 -3.41 -1.30 18.75
CA ILE A 9 -2.32 -1.18 17.77
C ILE A 9 -2.51 -2.20 16.64
N LEU A 10 -2.97 -3.41 16.96
CA LEU A 10 -3.29 -4.45 16.00
C LEU A 10 -4.37 -4.00 14.99
N LYS A 11 -5.45 -3.34 15.45
CA LYS A 11 -6.50 -2.84 14.55
C LYS A 11 -5.99 -1.73 13.63
N LYS A 12 -5.16 -0.82 14.14
CA LYS A 12 -4.53 0.23 13.34
C LYS A 12 -3.59 -0.36 12.29
N PHE A 13 -2.81 -1.37 12.65
CA PHE A 13 -1.91 -2.07 11.75
C PHE A 13 -2.66 -2.83 10.64
N LEU A 14 -3.73 -3.55 10.97
CA LEU A 14 -4.59 -4.22 10.00
C LEU A 14 -5.25 -3.22 9.04
N LEU A 15 -5.73 -2.09 9.55
CA LEU A 15 -6.33 -1.04 8.75
C LEU A 15 -5.29 -0.41 7.81
N PHE A 16 -4.08 -0.17 8.27
CA PHE A 16 -2.98 0.32 7.44
C PHE A 16 -2.66 -0.64 6.30
N ASN A 17 -2.53 -1.95 6.57
CA ASN A 17 -2.32 -2.95 5.54
C ASN A 17 -3.47 -2.98 4.52
N LEU A 18 -4.72 -2.93 4.99
CA LEU A 18 -5.90 -2.90 4.12
C LEU A 18 -5.90 -1.68 3.20
N THR A 19 -5.56 -0.49 3.72
CA THR A 19 -5.46 0.73 2.90
C THR A 19 -4.35 0.64 1.87
N THR A 20 -3.19 0.09 2.24
CA THR A 20 -2.06 -0.12 1.32
C THR A 20 -2.44 -1.08 0.18
N PHE A 21 -3.12 -2.19 0.47
CA PHE A 21 -3.62 -3.11 -0.54
C PHE A 21 -4.67 -2.47 -1.46
N SER A 22 -5.58 -1.67 -0.89
CA SER A 22 -6.59 -0.96 -1.67
C SER A 22 -5.96 0.02 -2.66
N ILE A 23 -4.98 0.80 -2.22
CA ILE A 23 -4.24 1.75 -3.06
C ILE A 23 -3.48 1.01 -4.17
N LEU A 24 -2.76 -0.06 -3.83
CA LEU A 24 -2.01 -0.88 -4.80
C LEU A 24 -2.95 -1.47 -5.86
N GLY A 25 -4.08 -2.03 -5.44
CA GLY A 25 -5.10 -2.59 -6.33
C GLY A 25 -5.70 -1.54 -7.27
N LEU A 26 -6.05 -0.37 -6.75
CA LEU A 26 -6.60 0.73 -7.53
C LEU A 26 -5.58 1.22 -8.57
N PHE A 27 -4.34 1.41 -8.19
CA PHE A 27 -3.26 1.82 -9.09
C PHE A 27 -3.05 0.79 -10.22
N THR A 28 -3.07 -0.50 -9.86
CA THR A 28 -2.95 -1.60 -10.82
C THR A 28 -4.07 -1.58 -11.86
N ILE A 29 -5.32 -1.37 -11.43
CA ILE A 29 -6.48 -1.30 -12.34
C ILE A 29 -6.35 -0.13 -13.31
N PHE A 30 -5.96 1.05 -12.82
CA PHE A 30 -5.74 2.23 -13.67
C PHE A 30 -4.64 1.99 -14.70
N TYR A 31 -3.52 1.42 -14.26
CA TYR A 31 -2.40 1.14 -15.16
C TYR A 31 -2.79 0.13 -16.25
N LEU A 32 -3.49 -0.96 -15.88
CA LEU A 32 -3.94 -1.96 -16.85
C LEU A 32 -4.92 -1.40 -17.89
N LYS A 33 -5.81 -0.47 -17.47
CA LYS A 33 -6.72 0.20 -18.41
C LYS A 33 -6.02 1.14 -19.38
N ALA A 34 -4.88 1.70 -19.00
CA ALA A 34 -4.14 2.67 -19.82
C ALA A 34 -3.21 2.03 -20.87
N ILE A 35 -2.86 0.74 -20.72
CA ILE A 35 -1.87 0.08 -21.59
C ILE A 35 -2.35 0.03 -23.04
N GLN A 36 -3.55 -0.50 -23.28
CA GLN A 36 -4.08 -0.70 -24.65
C GLN A 36 -4.25 0.61 -25.41
N PRO A 37 -4.93 1.65 -24.87
CA PRO A 37 -5.08 2.92 -25.57
C PRO A 37 -3.74 3.59 -25.93
N ASN A 38 -2.74 3.48 -25.06
CA ASN A 38 -1.41 4.05 -25.31
C ASN A 38 -0.68 3.35 -26.46
N LEU A 39 -0.81 2.02 -26.59
CA LEU A 39 -0.23 1.28 -27.71
C LEU A 39 -0.94 1.60 -29.03
N VAL A 40 -2.27 1.68 -29.00
CA VAL A 40 -3.07 2.11 -30.16
C VAL A 40 -2.69 3.53 -30.59
N LYS A 41 -2.55 4.46 -29.64
CA LYS A 41 -2.13 5.84 -29.95
C LYS A 41 -0.74 5.90 -30.61
N LYS A 42 0.21 5.07 -30.14
CA LYS A 42 1.54 4.97 -30.75
C LYS A 42 1.46 4.47 -32.19
N ARG A 43 0.60 3.47 -32.47
CA ARG A 43 0.37 2.95 -33.82
C ARG A 43 -0.27 4.02 -34.71
N ALA A 44 -1.25 4.75 -34.16
CA ALA A 44 -1.90 5.86 -34.86
C ALA A 44 -0.93 6.96 -35.32
N ILE A 45 0.07 7.27 -34.46
CA ILE A 45 1.12 8.24 -34.83
C ILE A 45 1.93 7.74 -36.02
N ASN A 46 2.28 6.45 -36.06
CA ASN A 46 2.98 5.85 -37.20
C ASN A 46 2.14 5.90 -38.48
N HIS A 47 0.83 5.57 -38.41
CA HIS A 47 -0.09 5.71 -39.53
C HIS A 47 -0.13 7.15 -40.07
N LYS A 48 -0.21 8.14 -39.14
CA LYS A 48 -0.20 9.56 -39.52
C LYS A 48 1.07 9.95 -40.29
N ILE A 49 2.23 9.47 -39.83
CA ILE A 49 3.50 9.71 -40.52
C ILE A 49 3.47 9.11 -41.92
N ILE A 50 2.96 7.88 -42.08
CA ILE A 50 2.88 7.23 -43.39
C ILE A 50 1.89 7.97 -44.29
N ILE A 51 0.73 8.38 -43.79
CA ILE A 51 -0.26 9.16 -44.53
C ILE A 51 0.36 10.48 -45.00
N ASN A 52 1.02 11.23 -44.12
CA ASN A 52 1.66 12.49 -44.48
C ASN A 52 2.73 12.30 -45.56
N ASN A 53 3.59 11.29 -45.41
CA ASN A 53 4.60 10.96 -46.43
C ASN A 53 3.94 10.58 -47.77
N THR A 54 2.82 9.89 -47.72
CA THR A 54 2.07 9.52 -48.94
C THR A 54 1.50 10.75 -49.63
N VAL A 55 0.92 11.68 -48.87
CA VAL A 55 0.42 12.96 -49.39
C VAL A 55 1.55 13.77 -50.03
N ASP A 56 2.69 13.89 -49.33
CA ASP A 56 3.88 14.58 -49.86
C ASP A 56 4.39 13.95 -51.18
N HIS A 57 4.34 12.62 -51.29
CA HIS A 57 4.72 11.92 -52.51
C HIS A 57 3.71 12.16 -53.67
N LEU A 58 2.40 12.14 -53.36
CA LEU A 58 1.35 12.46 -54.36
C LEU A 58 1.54 13.87 -54.90
N GLU A 59 1.85 14.83 -54.01
CA GLU A 59 2.09 16.22 -54.39
C GLU A 59 3.36 16.37 -55.24
N ARG A 60 4.47 15.78 -54.83
CA ARG A 60 5.76 15.86 -55.58
C ARG A 60 5.70 15.23 -56.95
N LEU A 61 4.95 14.14 -57.10
CA LEU A 61 4.79 13.44 -58.38
C LEU A 61 3.65 14.03 -59.24
N ASN A 62 2.95 15.04 -58.74
CA ASN A 62 1.79 15.67 -59.37
C ASN A 62 0.75 14.63 -59.84
N VAL A 63 0.46 13.67 -58.97
CA VAL A 63 -0.45 12.56 -59.27
C VAL A 63 -1.88 13.08 -59.29
N ASP A 64 -2.61 12.79 -60.42
CA ASP A 64 -4.03 13.05 -60.48
C ASP A 64 -4.78 12.16 -59.46
N TYR A 65 -5.60 12.77 -58.59
CA TYR A 65 -6.35 12.06 -57.56
C TYR A 65 -7.63 11.41 -58.12
N SER A 66 -7.43 10.58 -59.13
CA SER A 66 -8.42 9.78 -59.80
C SER A 66 -8.11 8.28 -59.67
N SER A 67 -9.06 7.41 -60.00
CA SER A 67 -8.86 5.96 -59.92
C SER A 67 -7.63 5.48 -60.70
N ASN A 68 -7.39 6.03 -61.90
CA ASN A 68 -6.22 5.67 -62.73
C ASN A 68 -4.91 6.25 -62.18
N GLY A 69 -4.92 7.51 -61.73
CA GLY A 69 -3.74 8.15 -61.16
C GLY A 69 -3.28 7.46 -59.89
N ILE A 70 -4.19 7.19 -58.94
CA ILE A 70 -3.90 6.48 -57.70
C ILE A 70 -3.46 5.04 -57.95
N ARG A 71 -4.08 4.34 -58.92
CA ARG A 71 -3.64 2.98 -59.31
C ARG A 71 -2.20 2.97 -59.79
N THR A 72 -1.84 3.90 -60.68
CA THR A 72 -0.47 4.03 -61.20
C THR A 72 0.53 4.38 -60.08
N PHE A 73 0.14 5.28 -59.21
CA PHE A 73 0.91 5.65 -58.02
C PHE A 73 1.16 4.43 -57.12
N LEU A 74 0.12 3.67 -56.77
CA LEU A 74 0.24 2.49 -55.92
C LEU A 74 1.13 1.40 -56.53
N LEU A 75 1.08 1.20 -57.85
CA LEU A 75 1.94 0.25 -58.54
C LEU A 75 3.42 0.66 -58.49
N SER A 76 3.72 1.97 -58.54
CA SER A 76 5.09 2.50 -58.50
C SER A 76 5.65 2.63 -57.07
N THR A 77 4.78 2.80 -56.07
CA THR A 77 5.16 3.11 -54.70
C THR A 77 4.77 2.02 -53.67
N ARG A 78 4.49 0.82 -54.16
CA ARG A 78 4.05 -0.33 -53.33
C ARG A 78 4.95 -0.59 -52.13
N PHE A 79 6.27 -0.34 -52.22
CA PHE A 79 7.23 -0.52 -51.14
C PHE A 79 6.96 0.38 -49.93
N LEU A 80 6.28 1.53 -50.09
CA LEU A 80 5.94 2.44 -49.00
C LEU A 80 4.91 1.83 -48.05
N PHE A 81 4.14 0.88 -48.51
CA PHE A 81 3.02 0.28 -47.78
C PHE A 81 3.29 -1.15 -47.29
N GLN A 82 4.54 -1.65 -47.44
CA GLN A 82 4.89 -3.04 -47.05
C GLN A 82 4.65 -3.37 -45.59
N SER A 83 4.68 -2.37 -44.70
CA SER A 83 4.43 -2.54 -43.28
C SER A 83 2.96 -2.46 -42.88
N LEU A 84 2.08 -2.22 -43.83
CA LEU A 84 0.64 -2.04 -43.65
C LEU A 84 -0.12 -3.14 -44.34
N ASP A 85 -1.22 -3.62 -43.75
CA ASP A 85 -2.04 -4.65 -44.37
C ASP A 85 -2.90 -4.10 -45.50
N ARG A 86 -3.41 -2.87 -45.30
CA ARG A 86 -4.29 -2.25 -46.30
C ARG A 86 -4.28 -0.74 -46.23
N VAL A 87 -4.16 -0.10 -47.39
CA VAL A 87 -4.34 1.34 -47.56
C VAL A 87 -5.38 1.58 -48.60
N GLN A 88 -6.39 2.38 -48.29
CA GLN A 88 -7.51 2.71 -49.15
C GLN A 88 -7.56 4.20 -49.37
N PHE A 89 -7.81 4.59 -50.60
CA PHE A 89 -7.95 5.98 -51.04
C PHE A 89 -9.39 6.21 -51.45
N TYR A 90 -9.96 7.30 -50.98
CA TYR A 90 -11.33 7.69 -51.21
C TYR A 90 -11.37 9.10 -51.78
N ASP A 91 -12.29 9.38 -52.69
CA ASP A 91 -12.53 10.73 -53.17
C ASP A 91 -13.25 11.62 -52.11
N SER A 92 -13.54 12.87 -52.50
CA SER A 92 -14.29 13.80 -51.64
C SER A 92 -15.72 13.34 -51.31
N ASN A 93 -16.31 12.46 -52.11
CA ASN A 93 -17.65 11.91 -51.90
C ASN A 93 -17.64 10.63 -51.09
N GLY A 94 -16.44 10.10 -50.73
CA GLY A 94 -16.28 8.83 -50.02
C GLY A 94 -16.30 7.59 -50.91
N GLU A 95 -16.18 7.75 -52.26
CA GLU A 95 -16.05 6.64 -53.20
C GLU A 95 -14.62 6.10 -53.21
N LEU A 96 -14.48 4.77 -53.24
CA LEU A 96 -13.16 4.10 -53.23
C LEU A 96 -12.49 4.24 -54.58
N ILE A 97 -11.38 4.98 -54.65
CA ILE A 97 -10.58 5.20 -55.88
C ILE A 97 -9.32 4.34 -55.96
N GLY A 98 -8.82 3.84 -54.83
CA GLY A 98 -7.64 2.97 -54.80
C GLY A 98 -7.57 2.10 -53.52
N ASP A 99 -7.04 0.88 -53.69
CA ASP A 99 -6.92 -0.08 -52.59
C ASP A 99 -5.69 -0.97 -52.82
N THR A 100 -4.77 -1.02 -51.88
CA THR A 100 -3.56 -1.85 -51.98
C THR A 100 -3.88 -3.35 -52.07
N ASN A 101 -5.00 -3.79 -51.51
CA ASN A 101 -5.40 -5.19 -51.47
C ASN A 101 -5.95 -5.67 -52.85
N ILE A 102 -6.53 -4.76 -53.64
CA ILE A 102 -7.07 -5.09 -54.97
C ILE A 102 -5.94 -5.20 -56.01
N LEU A 103 -4.81 -4.53 -55.78
CA LEU A 103 -3.64 -4.60 -56.66
C LEU A 103 -3.00 -5.98 -56.70
N ASP A 104 -3.16 -6.79 -55.69
CA ASP A 104 -2.69 -8.18 -55.65
C ASP A 104 -3.60 -9.15 -56.41
N LEU A 105 -4.80 -8.71 -56.77
CA LEU A 105 -5.80 -9.51 -57.46
C LEU A 105 -5.91 -9.16 -58.97
N ASP A 106 -4.82 -8.71 -59.61
CA ASP A 106 -4.84 -8.54 -61.07
C ASP A 106 -4.94 -9.94 -61.72
N GLN A 107 -6.18 -10.30 -62.09
CA GLN A 107 -6.55 -11.60 -62.65
C GLN A 107 -5.75 -12.01 -63.90
N ASN A 108 -5.07 -11.06 -64.51
CA ASN A 108 -4.26 -11.30 -65.71
C ASN A 108 -2.87 -11.87 -65.40
N VAL A 109 -2.39 -11.79 -64.16
CA VAL A 109 -1.10 -12.38 -63.72
C VAL A 109 -1.26 -13.83 -63.34
N PHE A 110 -2.43 -14.20 -62.80
CA PHE A 110 -2.73 -15.56 -62.36
C PHE A 110 -3.43 -16.43 -63.40
N SER A 111 -3.87 -15.88 -64.49
CA SER A 111 -4.47 -16.65 -65.60
C SER A 111 -3.48 -17.51 -66.38
N ARG A 112 -2.19 -17.52 -65.99
CA ARG A 112 -1.13 -18.36 -66.59
C ARG A 112 -0.56 -19.43 -65.63
N SER A 113 -1.15 -19.65 -64.48
CA SER A 113 -0.85 -20.87 -63.71
C SER A 113 -1.68 -21.98 -64.31
N ASP A 114 -1.01 -22.90 -64.98
CA ASP A 114 -1.60 -24.16 -65.41
C ASP A 114 -2.36 -24.77 -64.24
N VAL A 115 -3.66 -25.00 -64.44
CA VAL A 115 -4.49 -25.72 -63.52
C VAL A 115 -3.93 -27.14 -63.42
N ILE A 116 -3.19 -27.45 -62.41
CA ILE A 116 -2.89 -28.84 -62.05
C ILE A 116 -4.23 -29.42 -61.59
N ILE A 117 -4.90 -30.12 -62.52
CA ILE A 117 -6.07 -30.96 -62.23
C ILE A 117 -5.54 -32.17 -61.48
N GLU A 118 -5.55 -32.10 -60.14
CA GLU A 118 -5.55 -33.36 -59.36
C GLU A 118 -6.91 -34.01 -59.56
N GLU A 119 -6.94 -35.08 -60.40
CA GLU A 119 -8.07 -35.98 -60.46
C GLU A 119 -8.26 -36.66 -59.09
N ALA A 120 -9.13 -36.07 -58.26
CA ALA A 120 -9.64 -36.76 -57.11
C ALA A 120 -10.62 -37.85 -57.60
N ILE A 121 -10.18 -39.09 -57.47
CA ILE A 121 -11.05 -40.28 -57.56
C ILE A 121 -11.93 -40.26 -56.33
N ASP A 122 -13.08 -39.62 -56.39
CA ASP A 122 -14.34 -40.08 -55.83
C ASP A 122 -15.45 -39.05 -56.08
N GLY A 123 -16.50 -39.58 -56.72
CA GLY A 123 -17.62 -38.79 -57.13
C GLY A 123 -18.47 -38.25 -55.99
N LYS A 124 -18.70 -36.97 -56.03
CA LYS A 124 -20.00 -36.35 -55.71
C LYS A 124 -20.02 -34.92 -56.21
N ASN A 125 -20.90 -34.66 -57.19
CA ASN A 125 -21.29 -33.37 -57.66
C ASN A 125 -21.75 -32.46 -56.53
N SER A 126 -21.13 -31.31 -56.33
CA SER A 126 -21.79 -30.12 -55.81
C SER A 126 -21.21 -28.92 -56.52
N SER A 127 -22.02 -28.40 -57.43
CA SER A 127 -21.88 -27.09 -58.06
C SER A 127 -21.87 -25.99 -57.01
N ASN A 128 -20.72 -25.42 -56.73
CA ASN A 128 -20.63 -24.16 -56.00
C ASN A 128 -20.43 -23.04 -57.01
N GLU A 129 -21.53 -22.35 -57.32
CA GLU A 129 -21.52 -21.05 -57.94
C GLU A 129 -20.74 -20.07 -57.08
N PHE A 130 -19.64 -19.60 -57.60
CA PHE A 130 -18.83 -18.55 -56.98
C PHE A 130 -19.50 -17.21 -57.20
N SER A 131 -20.32 -16.76 -56.26
CA SER A 131 -20.96 -15.44 -56.30
C SER A 131 -19.96 -14.35 -55.91
N SER A 132 -19.36 -13.75 -56.92
CA SER A 132 -18.46 -12.59 -56.83
C SER A 132 -19.22 -11.27 -56.73
N SER A 133 -20.05 -11.08 -55.70
CA SER A 133 -20.78 -9.79 -55.58
C SER A 133 -21.16 -9.36 -54.17
N THR A 134 -20.46 -9.81 -53.13
CA THR A 134 -20.83 -9.44 -51.77
C THR A 134 -19.75 -8.70 -50.96
N SER A 135 -18.56 -8.41 -51.54
CA SER A 135 -17.50 -7.71 -50.76
C SER A 135 -17.62 -6.18 -50.78
N ASN A 136 -18.19 -5.58 -51.83
CA ASN A 136 -18.25 -4.12 -51.95
C ASN A 136 -19.30 -3.45 -51.03
N LYS A 137 -20.43 -4.08 -50.78
CA LYS A 137 -21.47 -3.49 -49.91
C LYS A 137 -21.14 -3.44 -48.44
N LYS A 138 -20.23 -4.31 -47.96
CA LYS A 138 -19.82 -4.31 -46.56
C LYS A 138 -18.74 -3.30 -46.22
N THR A 139 -17.98 -2.87 -47.26
CA THR A 139 -16.89 -1.90 -47.11
C THR A 139 -17.43 -0.47 -47.08
N GLU A 140 -18.46 -0.18 -47.92
CA GLU A 140 -19.12 1.15 -47.95
C GLU A 140 -19.82 1.51 -46.62
N ASN A 141 -20.45 0.55 -45.97
CA ASN A 141 -21.13 0.80 -44.70
C ASN A 141 -20.15 1.14 -43.55
N ASN A 142 -18.88 0.75 -43.66
CA ASN A 142 -17.87 1.04 -42.61
C ASN A 142 -17.27 2.44 -42.77
N LEU A 143 -17.11 2.97 -44.00
CA LEU A 143 -16.54 4.31 -44.18
C LEU A 143 -17.51 5.41 -43.72
N ASN A 144 -18.81 5.30 -44.09
CA ASN A 144 -19.81 6.30 -43.70
C ASN A 144 -19.91 6.45 -42.18
N THR A 145 -19.82 5.35 -41.41
CA THR A 145 -19.81 5.40 -39.96
C THR A 145 -18.52 5.97 -39.37
N ILE A 146 -17.41 5.94 -40.12
CA ILE A 146 -16.14 6.55 -39.71
C ILE A 146 -16.16 8.04 -40.06
N LEU A 147 -16.67 8.41 -41.23
CA LEU A 147 -16.80 9.80 -41.68
C LEU A 147 -17.74 10.61 -40.78
N GLU A 148 -18.85 10.03 -40.30
CA GLU A 148 -19.74 10.69 -39.34
C GLU A 148 -19.03 11.13 -38.04
N LYS A 149 -17.92 10.49 -37.69
CA LYS A 149 -17.13 10.79 -36.50
C LYS A 149 -15.89 11.62 -36.80
N TYR A 150 -15.64 11.94 -38.08
CA TYR A 150 -14.46 12.68 -38.47
C TYR A 150 -14.64 14.17 -38.23
N ASP A 151 -13.75 14.77 -37.46
CA ASP A 151 -13.79 16.18 -36.99
C ASP A 151 -12.64 17.01 -37.59
N GLY A 152 -12.10 16.61 -38.76
CA GLY A 152 -10.98 17.30 -39.40
C GLY A 152 -9.59 16.89 -38.96
N ASP A 153 -9.46 16.25 -37.79
CA ASP A 153 -8.22 15.67 -37.28
C ASP A 153 -8.14 14.16 -37.61
N PRO A 154 -6.95 13.57 -37.77
CA PRO A 154 -6.80 12.14 -38.06
C PRO A 154 -7.50 11.28 -37.02
N LEU A 155 -8.56 10.59 -37.44
CA LEU A 155 -9.40 9.75 -36.58
C LEU A 155 -8.84 8.32 -36.56
N THR A 156 -8.55 7.81 -35.35
CA THR A 156 -8.12 6.44 -35.17
C THR A 156 -9.17 5.61 -34.45
N ILE A 157 -9.53 4.49 -35.04
CA ILE A 157 -10.50 3.52 -34.51
C ILE A 157 -9.80 2.17 -34.35
N SER A 158 -10.04 1.51 -33.25
CA SER A 158 -9.64 0.12 -33.05
C SER A 158 -10.84 -0.79 -33.11
N GLU A 159 -10.76 -1.85 -33.92
CA GLU A 159 -11.85 -2.78 -34.15
C GLU A 159 -11.37 -4.22 -34.00
N ILE A 160 -12.22 -5.06 -33.38
CA ILE A 160 -11.97 -6.51 -33.30
C ILE A 160 -12.89 -7.18 -34.31
N ASN A 161 -12.32 -7.82 -35.35
CA ASN A 161 -13.06 -8.57 -36.31
C ASN A 161 -12.70 -10.05 -36.21
N LYS A 162 -13.68 -10.91 -35.87
CA LYS A 162 -13.52 -12.34 -35.56
C LYS A 162 -12.50 -12.57 -34.44
N ASN A 163 -11.22 -12.73 -34.73
CA ASN A 163 -10.13 -12.97 -33.77
C ASN A 163 -8.98 -11.97 -33.94
N ASP A 164 -9.07 -11.08 -34.96
CA ASP A 164 -8.02 -10.15 -35.28
C ASP A 164 -8.34 -8.75 -34.80
N PHE A 165 -7.33 -8.07 -34.31
CA PHE A 165 -7.40 -6.70 -33.84
C PHE A 165 -6.82 -5.78 -34.89
N PHE A 166 -7.64 -4.85 -35.38
CA PHE A 166 -7.26 -3.86 -36.38
C PHE A 166 -7.21 -2.47 -35.80
N VAL A 167 -6.18 -1.74 -36.15
CA VAL A 167 -6.10 -0.30 -35.94
C VAL A 167 -6.27 0.39 -37.29
N LYS A 168 -7.30 1.20 -37.40
CA LYS A 168 -7.64 1.96 -38.60
C LYS A 168 -7.45 3.45 -38.33
N THR A 169 -6.78 4.15 -39.23
CA THR A 169 -6.59 5.60 -39.12
C THR A 169 -7.05 6.26 -40.43
N LEU A 170 -8.05 7.13 -40.30
CA LEU A 170 -8.57 7.94 -41.39
C LEU A 170 -7.96 9.34 -41.29
N SER A 171 -7.48 9.87 -42.41
CA SER A 171 -7.03 11.26 -42.52
C SER A 171 -7.46 11.85 -43.84
N GLU A 172 -7.81 13.13 -43.84
CA GLU A 172 -8.10 13.92 -45.01
C GLU A 172 -6.82 14.17 -45.82
N VAL A 173 -6.93 14.14 -47.11
CA VAL A 173 -5.87 14.48 -48.09
C VAL A 173 -6.09 15.89 -48.58
N LYS A 174 -5.14 16.77 -48.25
CA LYS A 174 -5.14 18.16 -48.74
C LYS A 174 -4.00 18.34 -49.71
N LEU A 175 -4.31 18.76 -50.96
CA LEU A 175 -3.34 19.22 -51.92
C LEU A 175 -3.57 20.70 -52.17
N GLN A 176 -2.49 21.51 -52.11
CA GLN A 176 -2.57 22.97 -52.33
C GLN A 176 -3.64 23.67 -51.47
N ASN A 177 -3.93 23.14 -50.29
CA ASN A 177 -4.95 23.61 -49.33
C ASN A 177 -6.40 23.20 -49.63
N ASP A 178 -6.65 22.48 -50.72
CA ASP A 178 -7.98 21.96 -51.05
C ASP A 178 -8.11 20.49 -50.59
N SER A 179 -9.24 20.16 -49.99
CA SER A 179 -9.57 18.78 -49.61
C SER A 179 -10.01 18.00 -50.85
N ILE A 180 -9.23 17.01 -51.22
CA ILE A 180 -9.47 16.20 -52.42
C ILE A 180 -9.99 14.80 -52.12
N GLY A 181 -9.89 14.34 -50.89
CA GLY A 181 -10.38 13.03 -50.49
C GLY A 181 -9.79 12.55 -49.14
N TYR A 182 -9.81 11.23 -48.93
CA TYR A 182 -9.41 10.62 -47.68
C TYR A 182 -8.50 9.42 -47.90
N ILE A 183 -7.58 9.18 -46.95
CA ILE A 183 -6.78 7.97 -46.88
C ILE A 183 -7.13 7.22 -45.59
N LEU A 184 -7.50 5.95 -45.73
CA LEU A 184 -7.75 5.04 -44.64
C LEU A 184 -6.64 3.98 -44.60
N VAL A 185 -5.84 4.01 -43.54
CA VAL A 185 -4.82 3.01 -43.27
C VAL A 185 -5.41 1.99 -42.29
N SER A 186 -5.28 0.71 -42.63
CA SER A 186 -5.69 -0.40 -41.76
C SER A 186 -4.51 -1.32 -41.55
N GLU A 187 -4.24 -1.63 -40.28
CA GLU A 187 -3.17 -2.55 -39.88
C GLU A 187 -3.69 -3.55 -38.86
N GLN A 188 -3.34 -4.81 -39.05
CA GLN A 188 -3.60 -5.89 -38.10
C GLN A 188 -2.59 -5.75 -36.95
N ALA A 189 -3.10 -5.46 -35.78
CA ALA A 189 -2.30 -5.14 -34.59
C ALA A 189 -2.49 -6.19 -33.48
N ASN A 190 -2.47 -7.47 -33.84
CA ASN A 190 -2.57 -8.59 -32.87
C ASN A 190 -1.41 -8.61 -31.90
N ASP A 191 -0.25 -8.06 -32.29
CA ASP A 191 0.89 -7.82 -31.42
C ASP A 191 0.52 -6.95 -30.22
N ILE A 192 -0.37 -5.96 -30.39
CA ILE A 192 -0.87 -5.11 -29.30
C ILE A 192 -1.64 -5.95 -28.28
N ILE A 193 -2.55 -6.83 -28.75
CA ILE A 193 -3.32 -7.69 -27.84
C ILE A 193 -2.40 -8.63 -27.08
N ASN A 194 -1.45 -9.26 -27.77
CA ASN A 194 -0.48 -10.17 -27.16
C ASN A 194 0.40 -9.44 -26.13
N ALA A 195 0.92 -8.27 -26.49
CA ALA A 195 1.70 -7.44 -25.58
C ALA A 195 0.88 -6.98 -24.35
N VAL A 196 -0.39 -6.62 -24.55
CA VAL A 196 -1.30 -6.27 -23.45
C VAL A 196 -1.54 -7.47 -22.55
N LYS A 197 -1.76 -8.66 -23.12
CA LYS A 197 -1.98 -9.91 -22.36
C LYS A 197 -0.76 -10.28 -21.55
N GLU A 198 0.42 -10.31 -22.16
CA GLU A 198 1.68 -10.61 -21.46
C GLU A 198 1.96 -9.64 -20.31
N ARG A 199 1.80 -8.33 -20.57
CA ARG A 199 1.98 -7.30 -19.53
C ARG A 199 0.96 -7.45 -18.41
N LYS A 200 -0.29 -7.72 -18.75
CA LYS A 200 -1.35 -7.97 -17.76
C LYS A 200 -1.01 -9.16 -16.86
N ASP A 201 -0.60 -10.28 -17.45
CA ASP A 201 -0.24 -11.48 -16.70
C ASP A 201 1.00 -11.26 -15.82
N PHE A 202 2.01 -10.56 -16.35
CA PHE A 202 3.19 -10.18 -15.58
C PHE A 202 2.82 -9.29 -14.38
N ILE A 203 2.00 -8.26 -14.59
CA ILE A 203 1.58 -7.33 -13.53
C ILE A 203 0.77 -8.05 -12.47
N ILE A 204 -0.18 -8.91 -12.87
CA ILE A 204 -0.99 -9.67 -11.92
C ILE A 204 -0.12 -10.57 -11.06
N ARG A 205 0.85 -11.29 -11.66
CA ARG A 205 1.79 -12.14 -10.91
C ARG A 205 2.65 -11.32 -9.94
N THR A 206 3.16 -10.16 -10.38
CA THR A 206 3.97 -9.28 -9.55
C THR A 206 3.17 -8.72 -8.38
N VAL A 207 1.95 -8.24 -8.61
CA VAL A 207 1.06 -7.74 -7.55
C VAL A 207 0.74 -8.85 -6.54
N PHE A 208 0.46 -10.06 -7.03
CA PHE A 208 0.21 -11.21 -6.16
C PHE A 208 1.44 -11.56 -5.31
N ALA A 209 2.64 -11.57 -5.90
CA ALA A 209 3.88 -11.82 -5.18
C ALA A 209 4.14 -10.76 -4.08
N VAL A 210 3.96 -9.48 -4.40
CA VAL A 210 4.09 -8.38 -3.42
C VAL A 210 3.05 -8.51 -2.31
N ALA A 211 1.80 -8.82 -2.66
CA ALA A 211 0.74 -9.05 -1.69
C ALA A 211 1.07 -10.18 -0.72
N LEU A 212 1.61 -11.28 -1.23
CA LEU A 212 2.04 -12.43 -0.43
C LEU A 212 3.18 -12.06 0.53
N VAL A 213 4.18 -11.32 0.05
CA VAL A 213 5.28 -10.83 0.90
C VAL A 213 4.76 -9.94 2.03
N ILE A 214 3.87 -8.98 1.73
CA ILE A 214 3.27 -8.11 2.75
C ILE A 214 2.47 -8.93 3.77
N LEU A 215 1.74 -9.95 3.32
CA LEU A 215 0.97 -10.82 4.20
C LEU A 215 1.89 -11.60 5.16
N ILE A 216 2.96 -12.22 4.63
CA ILE A 216 3.95 -12.94 5.45
C ILE A 216 4.60 -12.00 6.46
N PHE A 217 5.02 -10.81 6.02
CA PHE A 217 5.62 -9.81 6.89
C PHE A 217 4.64 -9.31 7.97
N SER A 218 3.37 -9.13 7.61
CA SER A 218 2.32 -8.78 8.56
C SER A 218 2.10 -9.85 9.63
N MET A 219 2.10 -11.13 9.23
CA MET A 219 2.03 -12.25 10.18
C MET A 219 3.24 -12.29 11.11
N PHE A 220 4.43 -12.07 10.55
CA PHE A 220 5.68 -12.01 11.32
C PHE A 220 5.62 -10.90 12.37
N LEU A 221 5.32 -9.65 11.96
CA LEU A 221 5.19 -8.51 12.87
C LEU A 221 4.15 -8.76 13.97
N ASN A 222 2.99 -9.30 13.61
CA ASN A 222 1.95 -9.60 14.58
C ASN A 222 2.42 -10.61 15.64
N LYS A 223 3.07 -11.70 15.20
CA LYS A 223 3.50 -12.79 16.08
C LYS A 223 4.68 -12.41 16.95
N TYR A 224 5.70 -11.76 16.39
CA TYR A 224 6.99 -11.53 17.04
C TYR A 224 7.11 -10.18 17.74
N VAL A 225 6.31 -9.17 17.34
CA VAL A 225 6.40 -7.81 17.87
C VAL A 225 5.10 -7.39 18.58
N LEU A 226 3.97 -7.38 17.87
CA LEU A 226 2.74 -6.78 18.39
C LEU A 226 2.13 -7.57 19.56
N LYS A 227 2.09 -8.91 19.46
CA LYS A 227 1.57 -9.76 20.54
C LYS A 227 2.39 -9.65 21.84
N PRO A 228 3.73 -9.76 21.82
CA PRO A 228 4.55 -9.57 23.02
C PRO A 228 4.38 -8.20 23.65
N ILE A 229 4.42 -7.12 22.85
CA ILE A 229 4.20 -5.76 23.38
C ILE A 229 2.80 -5.63 24.01
N GLY A 230 1.78 -6.20 23.38
CA GLY A 230 0.43 -6.21 23.94
C GLY A 230 0.32 -6.95 25.28
N LEU A 231 1.11 -8.02 25.48
CA LEU A 231 1.21 -8.73 26.76
C LEU A 231 1.91 -7.89 27.83
N LEU A 232 2.99 -7.18 27.46
CA LEU A 232 3.69 -6.27 28.39
C LEU A 232 2.80 -5.12 28.86
N VAL A 233 2.02 -4.52 27.97
CA VAL A 233 1.05 -3.49 28.35
C VAL A 233 0.02 -4.03 29.33
N LYS A 234 -0.53 -5.22 29.08
CA LYS A 234 -1.48 -5.87 29.99
C LYS A 234 -0.84 -6.18 31.35
N TYR A 235 0.41 -6.63 31.35
CA TYR A 235 1.17 -6.88 32.57
C TYR A 235 1.34 -5.61 33.42
N SER A 236 1.81 -4.53 32.80
CA SER A 236 1.92 -3.23 33.44
C SER A 236 0.58 -2.73 34.01
N ASP A 237 -0.52 -2.89 33.24
CA ASP A 237 -1.86 -2.51 33.70
C ASP A 237 -2.36 -3.38 34.89
N SER A 238 -2.05 -4.69 34.92
CA SER A 238 -2.47 -5.57 36.00
C SER A 238 -1.80 -5.20 37.33
N ILE A 239 -0.52 -4.83 37.25
CA ILE A 239 0.23 -4.37 38.43
C ILE A 239 -0.37 -3.08 38.98
N LYS A 240 -0.63 -2.10 38.09
CA LYS A 240 -1.24 -0.83 38.49
C LYS A 240 -2.60 -0.99 39.16
N LYS A 241 -3.37 -2.02 38.76
CA LYS A 241 -4.70 -2.30 39.33
C LYS A 241 -4.68 -3.21 40.56
N LYS A 242 -3.51 -3.63 41.06
CA LYS A 242 -3.36 -4.65 42.12
C LYS A 242 -4.22 -5.90 41.80
N SER A 243 -4.41 -6.24 40.50
CA SER A 243 -5.22 -7.38 40.06
C SER A 243 -4.44 -8.66 40.22
N SER A 244 -5.05 -9.67 40.86
CA SER A 244 -4.47 -11.01 41.05
C SER A 244 -4.46 -11.86 39.74
N GLU A 245 -4.79 -11.28 38.61
CA GLU A 245 -4.78 -11.98 37.31
C GLU A 245 -3.34 -12.31 36.92
N SER A 246 -2.94 -13.57 37.04
CA SER A 246 -1.62 -14.05 36.67
C SER A 246 -1.50 -14.04 35.15
N ILE A 247 -1.01 -12.94 34.56
CA ILE A 247 -0.71 -12.86 33.12
C ILE A 247 0.52 -13.71 32.87
N ASN A 248 0.37 -14.75 32.02
CA ASN A 248 1.48 -15.65 31.70
C ASN A 248 2.46 -14.99 30.72
N ILE A 249 3.39 -14.20 31.28
CA ILE A 249 4.48 -13.55 30.51
C ILE A 249 5.74 -14.41 30.42
N LYS A 250 5.74 -15.66 30.99
CA LYS A 250 6.92 -16.54 30.94
C LYS A 250 7.52 -16.70 29.55
N LYS A 251 6.67 -16.76 28.50
CA LYS A 251 7.14 -16.86 27.11
C LYS A 251 7.87 -15.62 26.60
N VAL A 252 7.65 -14.44 27.20
CA VAL A 252 8.31 -13.19 26.81
C VAL A 252 9.63 -13.03 27.57
N PHE A 253 9.74 -13.53 28.79
CA PHE A 253 10.97 -13.53 29.58
C PHE A 253 12.10 -14.41 29.00
N VAL A 254 11.74 -15.48 28.29
CA VAL A 254 12.74 -16.43 27.70
C VAL A 254 13.36 -15.88 26.39
N ARG A 255 13.01 -14.67 26.00
CA ARG A 255 13.54 -14.06 24.76
C ARG A 255 14.88 -13.38 25.02
N ASP A 256 15.84 -13.60 24.10
CA ASP A 256 17.18 -12.99 24.14
C ASP A 256 17.29 -11.70 23.29
N ASP A 257 16.13 -11.20 22.76
CA ASP A 257 16.07 -9.99 21.97
C ASP A 257 15.74 -8.73 22.79
N GLU A 258 15.60 -7.59 22.11
CA GLU A 258 15.28 -6.29 22.72
C GLU A 258 13.95 -6.31 23.49
N ILE A 259 12.99 -7.11 23.03
CA ILE A 259 11.69 -7.27 23.72
C ILE A 259 11.86 -8.04 25.03
N GLY A 260 12.75 -9.05 25.04
CA GLY A 260 13.11 -9.77 26.26
C GLY A 260 13.81 -8.86 27.26
N LYS A 261 14.80 -8.08 26.84
CA LYS A 261 15.49 -7.10 27.69
C LYS A 261 14.54 -6.05 28.26
N LEU A 262 13.64 -5.51 27.43
CA LEU A 262 12.61 -4.58 27.87
C LEU A 262 11.69 -5.22 28.93
N THR A 263 11.34 -6.49 28.74
CA THR A 263 10.51 -7.24 29.70
C THR A 263 11.17 -7.35 31.05
N MET A 264 12.46 -7.71 31.08
CA MET A 264 13.24 -7.81 32.30
C MET A 264 13.33 -6.47 33.04
N SER A 265 13.63 -5.39 32.31
CA SER A 265 13.71 -4.04 32.89
C SER A 265 12.38 -3.55 33.45
N ILE A 266 11.26 -3.85 32.80
CA ILE A 266 9.92 -3.51 33.32
C ILE A 266 9.61 -4.33 34.59
N ASP A 267 9.94 -5.61 34.59
CA ASP A 267 9.72 -6.49 35.75
C ASP A 267 10.54 -6.04 36.96
N GLU A 268 11.81 -5.73 36.75
CA GLU A 268 12.72 -5.23 37.79
C GLU A 268 12.22 -3.90 38.38
N MET A 269 11.88 -2.94 37.52
CA MET A 269 11.30 -1.66 37.95
C MET A 269 10.01 -1.86 38.74
N THR A 270 9.18 -2.81 38.32
CA THR A 270 7.91 -3.10 38.98
C THR A 270 8.12 -3.70 40.33
N LYS A 271 9.03 -4.67 40.46
CA LYS A 271 9.40 -5.27 41.75
C LYS A 271 9.95 -4.23 42.73
N GLU A 272 10.80 -3.36 42.25
CA GLU A 272 11.35 -2.27 43.01
C GLU A 272 10.27 -1.31 43.53
N LEU A 273 9.34 -0.89 42.63
CA LEU A 273 8.21 -0.06 43.04
C LEU A 273 7.33 -0.74 44.09
N GLN A 274 7.04 -2.03 43.91
CA GLN A 274 6.23 -2.79 44.85
C GLN A 274 6.93 -2.93 46.20
N HIS A 275 8.24 -3.17 46.20
CA HIS A 275 9.04 -3.23 47.44
C HIS A 275 9.02 -1.88 48.16
N ARG A 276 9.16 -0.76 47.43
CA ARG A 276 9.06 0.58 48.03
C ARG A 276 7.67 0.85 48.61
N THR A 277 6.61 0.48 47.87
CA THR A 277 5.22 0.67 48.34
C THR A 277 4.95 -0.15 49.61
N ASN A 278 5.33 -1.43 49.60
CA ASN A 278 5.15 -2.29 50.77
C ASN A 278 5.94 -1.76 51.99
N ARG A 279 7.19 -1.31 51.80
CA ARG A 279 7.98 -0.67 52.83
C ARG A 279 7.29 0.57 53.43
N ALA A 280 6.78 1.44 52.54
CA ALA A 280 6.06 2.64 52.96
C ALA A 280 4.76 2.31 53.73
N GLU A 281 4.01 1.28 53.30
CA GLU A 281 2.81 0.80 53.99
C GLU A 281 3.15 0.23 55.38
N THR A 282 4.16 -0.64 55.48
CA THR A 282 4.62 -1.19 56.79
C THR A 282 5.06 -0.06 57.70
N PHE A 283 5.90 0.82 57.19
CA PHE A 283 6.43 1.96 57.90
C PHE A 283 5.32 2.89 58.45
N SER A 284 4.31 3.21 57.61
CA SER A 284 3.16 4.02 58.02
C SER A 284 2.34 3.37 59.12
N ASN A 285 2.18 2.04 59.06
CA ASN A 285 1.46 1.28 60.08
C ASN A 285 2.22 1.26 61.42
N ASP A 286 3.54 1.01 61.39
CA ASP A 286 4.39 0.99 62.59
C ASP A 286 4.40 2.36 63.27
N LEU A 287 4.58 3.46 62.48
CA LEU A 287 4.50 4.82 62.99
C LEU A 287 3.16 5.12 63.66
N ALA A 288 2.05 4.72 63.02
CA ALA A 288 0.71 4.92 63.58
C ALA A 288 0.52 4.18 64.88
N HIS A 289 1.08 2.98 65.04
CA HIS A 289 1.03 2.20 66.27
C HIS A 289 1.91 2.83 67.36
N GLU A 290 3.14 3.23 67.07
CA GLU A 290 4.06 3.84 67.98
C GLU A 290 3.64 5.22 68.50
N ILE A 291 2.92 6.00 67.70
CA ILE A 291 2.33 7.30 68.10
C ILE A 291 1.05 7.08 68.92
N ARG A 292 0.22 6.07 68.60
CA ARG A 292 -1.03 5.82 69.28
C ARG A 292 -0.81 5.49 70.81
N ASN A 293 0.28 4.78 71.14
CA ASN A 293 0.58 4.39 72.46
C ASN A 293 0.83 5.57 73.42
N PRO A 294 1.75 6.52 73.16
CA PRO A 294 1.96 7.70 73.99
C PRO A 294 0.75 8.65 73.95
N LEU A 295 0.01 8.75 72.81
CA LEU A 295 -1.24 9.50 72.80
C LEU A 295 -2.29 8.97 73.76
N ALA A 296 -2.45 7.64 73.85
CA ALA A 296 -3.36 7.03 74.84
C ALA A 296 -2.93 7.30 76.30
N SER A 297 -1.62 7.24 76.58
CA SER A 297 -1.04 7.60 77.86
C SER A 297 -1.27 9.08 78.19
N LEU A 298 -0.97 9.98 77.27
CA LEU A 298 -1.23 11.42 77.42
C LEU A 298 -2.70 11.71 77.74
N LYS A 299 -3.63 11.06 76.97
CA LYS A 299 -5.06 11.23 77.22
C LYS A 299 -5.45 10.78 78.64
N SER A 300 -4.99 9.60 79.08
CA SER A 300 -5.26 9.11 80.43
C SER A 300 -4.68 9.98 81.52
N ALA A 301 -3.43 10.45 81.36
CA ALA A 301 -2.79 11.35 82.25
C ALA A 301 -3.50 12.72 82.36
N SER A 302 -3.97 13.25 81.25
CA SER A 302 -4.74 14.50 81.16
C SER A 302 -6.11 14.37 81.86
N GLU A 303 -6.84 13.26 81.65
CA GLU A 303 -8.12 12.99 82.33
C GLU A 303 -8.00 12.80 83.81
N LEU A 304 -6.87 12.24 84.30
CA LEU A 304 -6.57 12.11 85.71
C LEU A 304 -6.16 13.45 86.30
N LEU A 305 -5.39 14.26 85.60
CA LEU A 305 -4.95 15.58 86.05
C LEU A 305 -6.12 16.50 86.38
N ASP A 306 -7.19 16.44 85.56
CA ASP A 306 -8.42 17.23 85.75
C ASP A 306 -9.21 16.83 87.02
N LYS A 307 -9.00 15.62 87.54
CA LYS A 307 -9.66 15.09 88.71
C LYS A 307 -8.80 15.15 90.00
N THR A 308 -7.53 15.46 89.88
CA THR A 308 -6.55 15.40 90.94
C THR A 308 -6.42 16.73 91.61
N THR A 309 -6.56 16.78 93.01
CA THR A 309 -6.40 17.97 93.85
C THR A 309 -5.06 18.01 94.59
N GLY A 310 -4.27 16.92 94.58
CA GLY A 310 -2.99 16.79 95.23
C GLY A 310 -1.79 17.32 94.40
N LYS A 311 -0.97 18.20 94.96
CA LYS A 311 0.21 18.77 94.32
C LYS A 311 1.21 17.71 93.80
N ASP A 312 1.53 16.71 94.65
CA ASP A 312 2.51 15.65 94.33
C ASP A 312 2.02 14.72 93.23
N GLU A 313 0.74 14.43 93.15
CA GLU A 313 0.12 13.60 92.13
C GLU A 313 0.04 14.35 90.79
N SER A 314 -0.33 15.65 90.79
CA SER A 314 -0.33 16.50 89.64
C SER A 314 1.06 16.62 88.99
N GLU A 315 2.11 16.73 89.81
CA GLU A 315 3.50 16.82 89.36
C GLU A 315 3.96 15.51 88.65
N LYS A 316 3.55 14.35 89.15
CA LYS A 316 3.82 13.05 88.52
C LYS A 316 3.11 12.91 87.17
N LEU A 317 1.85 13.32 87.11
CA LEU A 317 1.08 13.28 85.84
C LEU A 317 1.67 14.22 84.78
N LEU A 318 2.12 15.43 85.16
CA LEU A 318 2.82 16.35 84.29
C LEU A 318 4.15 15.78 83.80
N LYS A 319 4.89 15.04 84.60
CA LYS A 319 6.12 14.35 84.17
C LYS A 319 5.82 13.28 83.10
N ILE A 320 4.74 12.52 83.27
CA ILE A 320 4.31 11.52 82.28
C ILE A 320 3.94 12.21 81.01
N ILE A 321 3.16 13.31 81.02
CA ILE A 321 2.77 14.08 79.82
C ILE A 321 4.00 14.60 79.11
N ASN A 322 4.94 15.22 79.82
CA ASN A 322 6.17 15.75 79.16
C ASN A 322 7.02 14.63 78.59
N HIS A 323 7.16 13.53 79.25
CA HIS A 323 7.91 12.38 78.74
C HIS A 323 7.29 11.79 77.44
N ASP A 324 5.96 11.69 77.40
CA ASP A 324 5.27 11.15 76.23
C ASP A 324 5.30 12.14 75.04
N VAL A 325 5.25 13.45 75.27
CA VAL A 325 5.47 14.51 74.26
C VAL A 325 6.87 14.40 73.70
N GLU A 326 7.91 14.37 74.51
CA GLU A 326 9.30 14.21 74.08
C GLU A 326 9.50 12.92 73.27
N ARG A 327 8.82 11.83 73.68
CA ARG A 327 8.86 10.58 72.94
C ARG A 327 8.24 10.70 71.55
N ILE A 328 7.11 11.39 71.40
CA ILE A 328 6.46 11.67 70.09
C ILE A 328 7.37 12.54 69.19
N GLU A 329 7.96 13.60 69.73
CA GLU A 329 8.90 14.47 69.02
C GLU A 329 10.10 13.68 68.51
N ARG A 330 10.67 12.81 69.31
CA ARG A 330 11.79 11.93 68.94
C ARG A 330 11.38 10.98 67.83
N LEU A 331 10.24 10.31 67.94
CA LEU A 331 9.71 9.44 66.92
C LEU A 331 9.55 10.17 65.57
N ILE A 332 8.95 11.37 65.58
CA ILE A 332 8.75 12.15 64.33
C ILE A 332 10.10 12.54 63.72
N THR A 333 11.07 12.91 64.52
CA THR A 333 12.41 13.30 64.08
C THR A 333 13.16 12.11 63.49
N ASP A 334 13.19 10.98 64.17
CA ASP A 334 13.86 9.76 63.70
C ASP A 334 13.26 9.25 62.42
N TYR A 335 11.92 9.26 62.29
CA TYR A 335 11.21 8.88 61.09
C TYR A 335 11.47 9.85 59.93
N SER A 336 11.52 11.17 60.19
CA SER A 336 11.85 12.17 59.17
C SER A 336 13.27 12.00 58.63
N GLN A 337 14.23 11.70 59.54
CA GLN A 337 15.61 11.45 59.13
C GLN A 337 15.74 10.17 58.28
N MET A 338 15.09 9.08 58.73
CA MET A 338 15.09 7.81 57.99
C MET A 338 14.51 7.96 56.56
N LEU A 339 13.43 8.75 56.40
CA LEU A 339 12.89 9.06 55.05
C LEU A 339 13.87 9.86 54.18
N LYS A 340 14.62 10.79 54.78
CA LYS A 340 15.66 11.56 54.05
C LYS A 340 16.80 10.62 53.63
N ASP A 341 17.24 9.74 54.52
CA ASP A 341 18.33 8.80 54.26
C ASP A 341 17.94 7.81 53.15
N GLU A 342 16.70 7.28 53.17
CA GLU A 342 16.19 6.41 52.11
C GLU A 342 16.09 7.14 50.76
N ALA A 343 15.64 8.41 50.73
CA ALA A 343 15.60 9.24 49.55
C ALA A 343 17.01 9.53 48.98
N SER A 344 17.99 9.71 49.89
CA SER A 344 19.40 9.91 49.53
C SER A 344 20.01 8.66 48.91
N LEU A 345 19.87 7.52 49.56
CA LEU A 345 20.33 6.21 49.08
C LEU A 345 19.72 5.84 47.72
N SER A 346 18.48 6.24 47.47
CA SER A 346 17.81 6.01 46.19
C SER A 346 18.39 6.85 45.03
N ARG A 347 19.06 7.95 45.32
CA ARG A 347 19.65 8.87 44.33
C ARG A 347 21.12 8.62 44.06
N GLU A 348 21.83 8.08 45.02
CA GLU A 348 23.27 7.84 44.92
C GLU A 348 23.58 6.59 44.10
N LYS A 349 24.59 6.71 43.22
CA LYS A 349 25.09 5.56 42.47
C LYS A 349 25.98 4.71 43.37
N MET A 350 25.75 3.39 43.38
CA MET A 350 26.64 2.45 44.01
C MET A 350 28.07 2.60 43.49
N SER A 351 29.02 2.91 44.38
CA SER A 351 30.45 2.96 44.07
C SER A 351 31.20 1.90 44.89
N LYS A 352 32.29 1.39 44.30
CA LYS A 352 33.17 0.48 45.04
C LYS A 352 33.97 1.32 46.03
N ILE A 353 33.82 1.04 47.31
CA ILE A 353 34.53 1.68 48.39
C ILE A 353 35.47 0.69 49.10
N ASN A 354 36.58 1.18 49.63
CA ASN A 354 37.53 0.39 50.40
C ASN A 354 37.05 0.37 51.86
N ILE A 355 36.51 -0.76 52.29
CA ILE A 355 35.98 -0.94 53.66
C ILE A 355 37.05 -0.71 54.72
N ILE A 356 38.34 -1.09 54.45
CA ILE A 356 39.44 -0.96 55.40
C ILE A 356 39.71 0.52 55.74
N GLU A 357 39.64 1.37 54.68
CA GLU A 357 39.87 2.81 54.82
C GLU A 357 38.76 3.48 55.68
N ILE A 358 37.51 3.02 55.52
CA ILE A 358 36.37 3.52 56.30
C ILE A 358 36.50 3.07 57.75
N ILE A 359 36.87 1.81 58.02
CA ILE A 359 37.05 1.28 59.37
C ILE A 359 38.16 2.03 60.09
N ASN A 360 39.26 2.30 59.44
CA ASN A 360 40.37 3.07 60.01
C ASN A 360 39.94 4.51 60.35
N ASN A 361 39.19 5.17 59.47
CA ASN A 361 38.70 6.54 59.72
C ASN A 361 37.61 6.63 60.84
N VAL A 362 36.94 5.54 61.19
CA VAL A 362 35.97 5.51 62.27
C VAL A 362 36.59 5.08 63.59
N ALA A 363 37.76 4.42 63.55
CA ALA A 363 38.51 3.96 64.70
C ALA A 363 39.50 5.01 65.27
N GLU A 364 39.77 6.11 64.58
CA GLU A 364 40.42 7.31 65.06
C GLU A 364 39.43 8.25 65.76
#